data_2c19144d5e55b20c48ad9a614f751ea3
#
_entry.id   2c19144d5e55b20c48ad9a614f751ea3
#
_cell.length_a   1.000
_cell.length_b   1.000
_cell.length_c   1.000
_cell.angle_alpha   90.00
_cell.angle_beta   90.00
_cell.angle_gamma   90.00
#
_symmetry.space_group_name_H-M   'P 1'
#
loop_
_entity.id
_entity.type
_entity.pdbx_description
1 polymer ?
#
loop_
_entity_poly.entity_id
_entity_poly.type
_entity_poly.pdbx_seq_one_letter_code
_entity_poly.pdbx_strand_id
1 'polypeptide(L)'
;EAERARQYEEYKDRVGEIASGLVKRAEFGGVTIDLGRGEGIIRREDLLPRESFRNGDRVRGYIYDVRREQRGPQIFISRTHPNFMAKLFAQEVPEIYDGIIEIKAVAREPGYRTKIAVTSSDQRIDCVGACVGVRGARIRTIGQELSEERIDIVRWDEDLLEFIPNALQPAEVEEVILCEMLGRAICLVREDQTSLAIGRKGQNVRLA
;
A
#
# COMPACT_ATOMS: atom_id res chain seq x y z
N GLU A 1 -31.79 10.06 12.95
CA GLU A 1 -31.98 9.09 11.82
C GLU A 1 -31.73 9.78 10.48
N ALA A 2 -32.32 10.92 10.19
CA ALA A 2 -32.13 11.68 8.96
C ALA A 2 -30.68 12.12 8.72
N GLU A 3 -29.94 12.51 9.77
CA GLU A 3 -28.55 12.90 9.66
C GLU A 3 -27.65 11.71 9.31
N ARG A 4 -27.90 10.55 9.88
CA ARG A 4 -27.16 9.32 9.56
C ARG A 4 -27.39 8.87 8.13
N ALA A 5 -28.63 8.97 7.65
CA ALA A 5 -28.95 8.68 6.25
C ALA A 5 -28.21 9.63 5.31
N ARG A 6 -28.12 10.92 5.66
CA ARG A 6 -27.41 11.91 4.86
C ARG A 6 -25.90 11.65 4.84
N GLN A 7 -25.29 11.28 5.97
CA GLN A 7 -23.87 10.89 6.02
C GLN A 7 -23.59 9.68 5.13
N TYR A 8 -24.44 8.69 5.18
CA TYR A 8 -24.32 7.51 4.29
C TYR A 8 -24.40 7.91 2.82
N GLU A 9 -25.40 8.71 2.43
CA GLU A 9 -25.55 9.16 1.04
C GLU A 9 -24.37 10.00 0.57
N GLU A 10 -23.76 10.81 1.42
CA GLU A 10 -22.58 11.62 1.11
C GLU A 10 -21.35 10.77 0.80
N TYR A 11 -21.17 9.65 1.51
CA TYR A 11 -19.93 8.87 1.47
C TYR A 11 -20.04 7.54 0.70
N LYS A 12 -21.25 7.04 0.41
CA LYS A 12 -21.45 5.73 -0.22
C LYS A 12 -20.70 5.54 -1.54
N ASP A 13 -20.53 6.59 -2.33
CA ASP A 13 -19.85 6.57 -3.63
C ASP A 13 -18.37 6.96 -3.52
N ARG A 14 -17.87 7.19 -2.30
CA ARG A 14 -16.49 7.59 -2.04
C ARG A 14 -15.60 6.43 -1.57
N VAL A 15 -16.10 5.21 -1.64
CA VAL A 15 -15.27 4.02 -1.43
C VAL A 15 -14.13 4.01 -2.45
N GLY A 16 -12.90 3.81 -1.98
CA GLY A 16 -11.72 3.88 -2.82
C GLY A 16 -10.96 5.20 -2.75
N GLU A 17 -11.52 6.22 -2.09
CA GLU A 17 -10.84 7.50 -1.89
C GLU A 17 -10.00 7.50 -0.60
N ILE A 18 -9.01 8.38 -0.54
CA ILE A 18 -8.32 8.73 0.71
C ILE A 18 -9.14 9.77 1.45
N ALA A 19 -9.48 9.46 2.70
CA ALA A 19 -10.07 10.41 3.62
C ALA A 19 -9.03 10.96 4.60
N SER A 20 -9.18 12.21 4.96
CA SER A 20 -8.37 12.89 5.98
C SER A 20 -9.28 13.53 7.01
N GLY A 21 -8.92 13.42 8.27
CA GLY A 21 -9.70 14.02 9.35
C GLY A 21 -8.91 14.13 10.63
N LEU A 22 -9.58 14.62 11.66
CA LEU A 22 -9.02 14.76 12.99
C LEU A 22 -9.52 13.65 13.90
N VAL A 23 -8.64 13.10 14.70
CA VAL A 23 -8.99 12.10 15.71
C VAL A 23 -9.91 12.73 16.75
N LYS A 24 -11.11 12.19 16.87
CA LYS A 24 -12.12 12.59 17.83
C LYS A 24 -12.02 11.76 19.11
N ARG A 25 -11.79 10.46 18.96
CA ARG A 25 -11.59 9.51 20.08
C ARG A 25 -10.58 8.44 19.67
N ALA A 26 -9.67 8.15 20.57
CA ALA A 26 -8.75 7.03 20.43
C ALA A 26 -9.03 6.05 21.57
N GLU A 27 -9.49 4.85 21.23
CA GLU A 27 -9.88 3.80 22.16
C GLU A 27 -9.12 2.49 21.84
N PHE A 28 -9.20 1.53 22.71
CA PHE A 28 -8.53 0.25 22.50
C PHE A 28 -8.97 -0.46 21.18
N GLY A 29 -10.24 -0.31 20.80
CA GLY A 29 -10.82 -0.94 19.62
C GLY A 29 -10.55 -0.21 18.31
N GLY A 30 -9.98 1.00 18.36
CA GLY A 30 -9.72 1.79 17.17
C GLY A 30 -9.81 3.30 17.38
N VAL A 31 -9.78 4.02 16.29
CA VAL A 31 -9.76 5.48 16.26
C VAL A 31 -10.99 6.00 15.50
N THR A 32 -11.76 6.87 16.13
CA THR A 32 -12.87 7.58 15.48
C THR A 32 -12.38 8.93 14.98
N ILE A 33 -12.67 9.20 13.70
CA ILE A 33 -12.20 10.39 12.98
C ILE A 33 -13.38 11.26 12.60
N ASP A 34 -13.21 12.57 12.77
CA ASP A 34 -14.12 13.56 12.21
C ASP A 34 -13.69 13.92 10.77
N LEU A 35 -14.54 13.60 9.83
CA LEU A 35 -14.35 13.87 8.41
C LEU A 35 -15.02 15.16 7.95
N GLY A 36 -15.60 15.93 8.87
CA GLY A 36 -16.34 17.16 8.61
C GLY A 36 -17.83 16.93 8.35
N ARG A 37 -18.17 16.03 7.42
CA ARG A 37 -19.58 15.71 7.10
C ARG A 37 -20.02 14.34 7.61
N GLY A 38 -19.16 13.63 8.30
CA GLY A 38 -19.43 12.34 8.88
C GLY A 38 -18.30 11.88 9.78
N GLU A 39 -18.54 10.79 10.47
CA GLU A 39 -17.53 10.13 11.30
C GLU A 39 -17.06 8.85 10.63
N GLY A 40 -15.74 8.66 10.59
CA GLY A 40 -15.11 7.44 10.16
C GLY A 40 -14.50 6.67 11.32
N ILE A 41 -14.29 5.39 11.13
CA ILE A 41 -13.57 4.54 12.07
C ILE A 41 -12.40 3.85 11.40
N ILE A 42 -11.23 3.90 12.07
CA ILE A 42 -10.12 3.01 11.78
C ILE A 42 -10.07 2.00 12.90
N ARG A 43 -10.40 0.74 12.62
CA ARG A 43 -10.35 -0.33 13.59
C ARG A 43 -8.89 -0.63 13.94
N ARG A 44 -8.67 -1.30 15.08
CA ARG A 44 -7.32 -1.64 15.53
C ARG A 44 -6.53 -2.44 14.48
N GLU A 45 -7.17 -3.38 13.81
CA GLU A 45 -6.60 -4.18 12.74
C GLU A 45 -6.26 -3.38 11.47
N ASP A 46 -6.87 -2.20 11.32
CA ASP A 46 -6.65 -1.27 10.21
C ASP A 46 -5.62 -0.17 10.52
N LEU A 47 -5.09 -0.16 11.73
CA LEU A 47 -3.96 0.68 12.12
C LEU A 47 -2.63 -0.02 11.87
N LEU A 48 -1.60 0.75 11.57
CA LEU A 48 -0.25 0.21 11.43
C LEU A 48 0.28 -0.27 12.80
N PRO A 49 1.08 -1.33 12.84
CA PRO A 49 1.75 -1.74 14.06
C PRO A 49 2.57 -0.59 14.64
N ARG A 50 2.55 -0.41 15.94
CA ARG A 50 3.28 0.64 16.67
C ARG A 50 2.78 2.07 16.43
N GLU A 51 1.70 2.23 15.67
CA GLU A 51 1.05 3.52 15.46
C GLU A 51 0.11 3.83 16.64
N SER A 52 0.16 5.04 17.15
CA SER A 52 -0.76 5.52 18.18
C SER A 52 -1.21 6.93 17.88
N PHE A 53 -2.50 7.18 18.03
CA PHE A 53 -3.10 8.49 17.80
C PHE A 53 -3.69 9.05 19.09
N ARG A 54 -3.71 10.38 19.18
CA ARG A 54 -4.34 11.13 20.25
C ARG A 54 -5.45 12.00 19.67
N ASN A 55 -6.38 12.40 20.53
CA ASN A 55 -7.42 13.34 20.14
C ASN A 55 -6.80 14.61 19.55
N GLY A 56 -7.32 15.03 18.39
CA GLY A 56 -6.83 16.19 17.67
C GLY A 56 -5.73 15.91 16.64
N ASP A 57 -5.14 14.72 16.64
CA ASP A 57 -4.17 14.34 15.60
C ASP A 57 -4.85 14.27 14.25
N ARG A 58 -4.14 14.68 13.20
CA ARG A 58 -4.57 14.49 11.82
C ARG A 58 -4.21 13.08 11.36
N VAL A 59 -5.16 12.42 10.72
CA VAL A 59 -4.95 11.07 10.20
C VAL A 59 -5.57 10.92 8.82
N ARG A 60 -4.93 10.14 7.97
CA ARG A 60 -5.42 9.79 6.64
C ARG A 60 -5.58 8.28 6.52
N GLY A 61 -6.50 7.84 5.69
CA GLY A 61 -6.68 6.43 5.40
C GLY A 61 -7.54 6.21 4.16
N TYR A 62 -7.63 4.96 3.76
CA TYR A 62 -8.37 4.51 2.60
C TYR A 62 -9.78 4.09 3.01
N ILE A 63 -10.80 4.68 2.39
CA ILE A 63 -12.20 4.26 2.61
C ILE A 63 -12.41 2.93 1.88
N TYR A 64 -12.53 1.85 2.63
CA TYR A 64 -12.75 0.54 2.04
C TYR A 64 -14.21 0.09 2.07
N ASP A 65 -15.04 0.71 2.91
CA ASP A 65 -16.46 0.40 3.00
C ASP A 65 -17.25 1.55 3.61
N VAL A 66 -18.51 1.67 3.19
CA VAL A 66 -19.50 2.59 3.76
C VAL A 66 -20.78 1.79 3.97
N ARG A 67 -21.23 1.66 5.21
CA ARG A 67 -22.41 0.86 5.57
C ARG A 67 -23.44 1.69 6.30
N ARG A 68 -24.70 1.32 6.13
CA ARG A 68 -25.78 1.82 6.99
C ARG A 68 -25.71 1.09 8.32
N GLU A 69 -25.31 1.81 9.37
CA GLU A 69 -25.23 1.29 10.73
C GLU A 69 -26.29 1.98 11.60
N GLN A 70 -26.89 1.25 12.51
CA GLN A 70 -27.85 1.82 13.44
C GLN A 70 -27.17 2.69 14.50
N ARG A 71 -25.95 2.32 14.86
CA ARG A 71 -25.13 3.03 15.87
C ARG A 71 -23.68 3.06 15.43
N GLY A 72 -22.98 4.11 15.87
CA GLY A 72 -21.55 4.27 15.58
C GLY A 72 -21.24 4.75 14.16
N PRO A 73 -19.96 4.85 13.81
CA PRO A 73 -19.51 5.32 12.50
C PRO A 73 -19.95 4.39 11.36
N GLN A 74 -20.23 4.97 10.21
CA GLN A 74 -20.65 4.25 9.00
C GLN A 74 -19.57 4.16 7.91
N ILE A 75 -18.50 4.92 8.06
CA ILE A 75 -17.40 5.03 7.10
C ILE A 75 -16.21 4.27 7.67
N PHE A 76 -15.82 3.19 6.97
CA PHE A 76 -14.72 2.30 7.40
C PHE A 76 -13.46 2.64 6.65
N ILE A 77 -12.42 2.96 7.39
CA ILE A 77 -11.14 3.49 6.89
C ILE A 77 -10.01 2.56 7.31
N SER A 78 -9.06 2.32 6.42
CA SER A 78 -7.90 1.48 6.67
C SER A 78 -6.59 2.19 6.32
N ARG A 79 -5.58 1.96 7.14
CA ARG A 79 -4.19 2.33 6.88
C ARG A 79 -3.33 1.13 6.49
N THR A 80 -3.89 -0.08 6.60
CA THR A 80 -3.22 -1.34 6.26
C THR A 80 -3.61 -1.88 4.89
N HIS A 81 -4.66 -1.36 4.28
CA HIS A 81 -5.16 -1.84 3.01
C HIS A 81 -4.13 -1.61 1.87
N PRO A 82 -3.90 -2.61 0.98
CA PRO A 82 -2.98 -2.44 -0.15
C PRO A 82 -3.30 -1.24 -1.04
N ASN A 83 -4.59 -0.96 -1.23
CA ASN A 83 -5.04 0.17 -2.05
C ASN A 83 -4.75 1.53 -1.41
N PHE A 84 -4.55 1.60 -0.10
CA PHE A 84 -4.06 2.83 0.53
C PHE A 84 -2.67 3.19 0.00
N MET A 85 -1.78 2.21 -0.08
CA MET A 85 -0.46 2.38 -0.70
C MET A 85 -0.57 2.84 -2.15
N ALA A 86 -1.40 2.17 -2.95
CA ALA A 86 -1.61 2.53 -4.36
C ALA A 86 -2.13 3.96 -4.53
N LYS A 87 -3.07 4.37 -3.69
CA LYS A 87 -3.62 5.74 -3.73
C LYS A 87 -2.62 6.80 -3.30
N LEU A 88 -1.76 6.50 -2.31
CA LEU A 88 -0.67 7.40 -1.93
C LEU A 88 0.32 7.59 -3.08
N PHE A 89 0.65 6.53 -3.79
CA PHE A 89 1.48 6.62 -5.00
C PHE A 89 0.82 7.46 -6.10
N ALA A 90 -0.48 7.29 -6.32
CA ALA A 90 -1.21 8.10 -7.31
C ALA A 90 -1.21 9.59 -6.95
N GLN A 91 -1.22 9.95 -5.68
CA GLN A 91 -1.10 11.34 -5.23
C GLN A 91 0.31 11.90 -5.37
N GLU A 92 1.34 11.09 -5.07
CA GLU A 92 2.74 11.56 -5.06
C GLU A 92 3.41 11.50 -6.43
N VAL A 93 2.98 10.58 -7.30
CA VAL A 93 3.59 10.33 -8.62
C VAL A 93 2.62 10.78 -9.72
N PRO A 94 2.86 11.94 -10.34
CA PRO A 94 1.97 12.48 -11.38
C PRO A 94 1.76 11.53 -12.55
N GLU A 95 2.79 10.78 -12.94
CA GLU A 95 2.73 9.82 -14.03
C GLU A 95 1.77 8.65 -13.75
N ILE A 96 1.56 8.29 -12.48
CA ILE A 96 0.56 7.31 -12.09
C ILE A 96 -0.84 7.95 -12.14
N TYR A 97 -0.99 9.14 -11.62
CA TYR A 97 -2.26 9.88 -11.67
C TYR A 97 -2.75 10.07 -13.10
N ASP A 98 -1.83 10.40 -14.02
CA ASP A 98 -2.12 10.63 -15.44
C ASP A 98 -2.29 9.33 -16.25
N GLY A 99 -2.10 8.17 -15.63
CA GLY A 99 -2.23 6.85 -16.28
C GLY A 99 -1.06 6.45 -17.18
N ILE A 100 0.04 7.19 -17.16
CA ILE A 100 1.27 6.88 -17.93
C ILE A 100 1.98 5.68 -17.31
N ILE A 101 2.01 5.61 -15.98
CA ILE A 101 2.52 4.47 -15.20
C ILE A 101 1.33 3.77 -14.55
N GLU A 102 1.30 2.46 -14.66
CA GLU A 102 0.28 1.61 -14.07
C GLU A 102 0.87 0.79 -12.93
N ILE A 103 0.15 0.72 -11.80
CA ILE A 103 0.45 -0.19 -10.70
C ILE A 103 -0.20 -1.54 -11.03
N LYS A 104 0.62 -2.59 -11.17
CA LYS A 104 0.17 -3.94 -11.53
C LYS A 104 -0.14 -4.79 -10.31
N ALA A 105 0.62 -4.63 -9.24
CA ALA A 105 0.46 -5.42 -8.02
C ALA A 105 1.04 -4.69 -6.81
N VAL A 106 0.49 -4.99 -5.65
CA VAL A 106 0.98 -4.52 -4.35
C VAL A 106 1.02 -5.71 -3.39
N ALA A 107 2.20 -6.03 -2.88
CA ALA A 107 2.38 -7.00 -1.79
C ALA A 107 2.87 -6.24 -0.56
N ARG A 108 2.07 -6.24 0.51
CA ARG A 108 2.31 -5.36 1.64
C ARG A 108 2.30 -6.12 2.97
N GLU A 109 3.31 -5.85 3.77
CA GLU A 109 3.34 -6.15 5.20
C GLU A 109 3.26 -4.82 5.93
N PRO A 110 2.04 -4.40 6.35
CA PRO A 110 1.78 -3.03 6.80
C PRO A 110 2.68 -2.60 7.96
N GLY A 111 3.27 -1.41 7.84
CA GLY A 111 4.20 -0.85 8.83
C GLY A 111 5.63 -1.37 8.74
N TYR A 112 5.90 -2.36 7.90
CA TYR A 112 7.22 -2.98 7.76
C TYR A 112 7.80 -2.83 6.36
N ARG A 113 7.20 -3.45 5.37
CA ARG A 113 7.71 -3.45 3.99
C ARG A 113 6.59 -3.68 2.98
N THR A 114 6.75 -3.05 1.81
CA THR A 114 5.88 -3.24 0.65
C THR A 114 6.73 -3.41 -0.61
N LYS A 115 6.29 -4.31 -1.47
CA LYS A 115 6.75 -4.36 -2.86
C LYS A 115 5.59 -3.93 -3.75
N ILE A 116 5.85 -2.95 -4.62
CA ILE A 116 4.88 -2.44 -5.57
C ILE A 116 5.41 -2.61 -6.99
N ALA A 117 4.66 -3.33 -7.81
CA ALA A 117 5.02 -3.61 -9.19
C ALA A 117 4.38 -2.58 -10.12
N VAL A 118 5.20 -1.95 -10.94
CA VAL A 118 4.79 -0.88 -11.86
C VAL A 118 5.26 -1.15 -13.27
N THR A 119 4.51 -0.64 -14.24
CA THR A 119 4.86 -0.71 -15.66
C THR A 119 4.41 0.56 -16.38
N SER A 120 4.93 0.78 -17.56
CA SER A 120 4.46 1.81 -18.48
C SER A 120 4.37 1.26 -19.89
N SER A 121 3.35 1.64 -20.62
CA SER A 121 3.22 1.35 -22.06
C SER A 121 4.23 2.15 -22.91
N ASP A 122 4.73 3.26 -22.38
CA ASP A 122 5.75 4.07 -23.03
C ASP A 122 7.14 3.62 -22.55
N GLN A 123 7.89 2.96 -23.45
CA GLN A 123 9.22 2.44 -23.14
C GLN A 123 10.27 3.53 -22.85
N ARG A 124 9.97 4.80 -23.19
CA ARG A 124 10.85 5.93 -22.90
C ARG A 124 10.76 6.36 -21.45
N ILE A 125 9.73 5.92 -20.73
CA ILE A 125 9.50 6.25 -19.33
C ILE A 125 10.23 5.24 -18.44
N ASP A 126 11.07 5.77 -17.56
CA ASP A 126 11.62 4.98 -16.44
C ASP A 126 10.58 4.92 -15.32
N CYS A 127 9.74 3.89 -15.36
CA CYS A 127 8.63 3.76 -14.40
C CYS A 127 9.12 3.56 -12.96
N VAL A 128 10.23 2.86 -12.76
CA VAL A 128 10.81 2.67 -11.42
C VAL A 128 11.41 3.96 -10.91
N GLY A 129 12.23 4.63 -11.70
CA GLY A 129 12.85 5.90 -11.32
C GLY A 129 11.83 7.00 -11.05
N ALA A 130 10.75 7.07 -11.81
CA ALA A 130 9.66 8.02 -11.60
C ALA A 130 8.95 7.80 -10.25
N CYS A 131 8.73 6.55 -9.86
CA CYS A 131 8.11 6.22 -8.57
C CYS A 131 9.05 6.46 -7.39
N VAL A 132 10.33 6.19 -7.54
CA VAL A 132 11.34 6.42 -6.50
C VAL A 132 11.53 7.93 -6.26
N GLY A 133 11.60 8.70 -7.33
CA GLY A 133 11.87 10.13 -7.29
C GLY A 133 13.34 10.45 -7.13
N VAL A 134 13.68 11.74 -7.26
CA VAL A 134 15.05 12.22 -7.12
C VAL A 134 15.59 11.90 -5.72
N ARG A 135 16.67 11.14 -5.65
CA ARG A 135 17.28 10.69 -4.38
C ARG A 135 16.29 9.98 -3.44
N GLY A 136 15.30 9.30 -4.00
CA GLY A 136 14.28 8.60 -3.23
C GLY A 136 13.25 9.49 -2.55
N ALA A 137 13.10 10.74 -2.98
CA ALA A 137 12.23 11.71 -2.32
C ALA A 137 10.76 11.27 -2.27
N ARG A 138 10.24 10.71 -3.36
CA ARG A 138 8.83 10.29 -3.43
C ARG A 138 8.54 9.11 -2.52
N ILE A 139 9.34 8.05 -2.57
CA ILE A 139 9.16 6.89 -1.69
C ILE A 139 9.39 7.22 -0.22
N ARG A 140 10.28 8.19 0.06
CA ARG A 140 10.50 8.66 1.43
C ARG A 140 9.27 9.37 1.97
N THR A 141 8.65 10.24 1.20
CA THR A 141 7.41 10.94 1.58
C THR A 141 6.29 9.95 1.90
N ILE A 142 6.11 8.93 1.04
CA ILE A 142 5.10 7.90 1.27
C ILE A 142 5.44 7.04 2.50
N GLY A 143 6.70 6.65 2.64
CA GLY A 143 7.16 5.87 3.80
C GLY A 143 6.96 6.60 5.12
N GLN A 144 7.20 7.89 5.17
CA GLN A 144 6.98 8.73 6.36
C GLN A 144 5.50 8.76 6.77
N GLU A 145 4.58 8.80 5.81
CA GLU A 145 3.15 8.70 6.09
C GLU A 145 2.78 7.35 6.73
N LEU A 146 3.51 6.29 6.42
CA LEU A 146 3.24 4.91 6.82
C LEU A 146 4.20 4.40 7.90
N SER A 147 4.59 5.25 8.85
CA SER A 147 5.47 4.89 9.98
C SER A 147 6.81 4.28 9.53
N GLU A 148 7.44 4.91 8.54
CA GLU A 148 8.73 4.49 7.96
C GLU A 148 8.69 3.09 7.30
N GLU A 149 7.55 2.71 6.76
CA GLU A 149 7.41 1.47 5.98
C GLU A 149 8.39 1.47 4.80
N ARG A 150 9.16 0.41 4.67
CA ARG A 150 10.11 0.25 3.56
C ARG A 150 9.34 -0.07 2.28
N ILE A 151 9.65 0.64 1.20
CA ILE A 151 8.96 0.47 -0.09
C ILE A 151 9.97 0.09 -1.16
N ASP A 152 9.76 -1.06 -1.78
CA ASP A 152 10.51 -1.53 -2.93
C ASP A 152 9.65 -1.34 -4.19
N ILE A 153 10.16 -0.60 -5.16
CA ILE A 153 9.54 -0.46 -6.47
C ILE A 153 10.08 -1.54 -7.39
N VAL A 154 9.17 -2.36 -7.92
CA VAL A 154 9.50 -3.51 -8.77
C VAL A 154 9.06 -3.23 -10.19
N ARG A 155 9.93 -3.46 -11.17
CA ARG A 155 9.53 -3.41 -12.57
C ARG A 155 8.70 -4.65 -12.90
N TRP A 156 7.45 -4.43 -13.25
CA TRP A 156 6.60 -5.52 -13.71
C TRP A 156 6.99 -5.95 -15.12
N ASP A 157 6.92 -7.24 -15.38
CA ASP A 157 7.12 -7.81 -16.69
C ASP A 157 6.14 -8.96 -16.88
N GLU A 158 5.61 -9.12 -18.08
CA GLU A 158 4.75 -10.24 -18.44
C GLU A 158 5.51 -11.56 -18.43
N ASP A 159 6.80 -11.53 -18.79
CA ASP A 159 7.69 -12.67 -18.70
C ASP A 159 8.12 -12.89 -17.24
N LEU A 160 7.70 -14.02 -16.67
CA LEU A 160 8.05 -14.39 -15.30
C LEU A 160 9.55 -14.60 -15.10
N LEU A 161 10.30 -14.94 -16.15
CA LEU A 161 11.76 -15.06 -16.07
C LEU A 161 12.44 -13.71 -15.81
N GLU A 162 11.78 -12.62 -16.17
CA GLU A 162 12.21 -11.25 -15.88
C GLU A 162 11.57 -10.72 -14.59
N PHE A 163 10.27 -10.96 -14.41
CA PHE A 163 9.53 -10.39 -13.28
C PHE A 163 9.98 -10.98 -11.94
N ILE A 164 10.22 -12.27 -11.85
CA ILE A 164 10.61 -12.92 -10.59
C ILE A 164 11.96 -12.39 -10.07
N PRO A 165 13.03 -12.29 -10.88
CA PRO A 165 14.26 -11.64 -10.43
C PRO A 165 14.06 -10.19 -9.98
N ASN A 166 13.25 -9.41 -10.70
CA ASN A 166 12.94 -8.04 -10.31
C ASN A 166 12.26 -7.98 -8.96
N ALA A 167 11.32 -8.89 -8.69
CA ALA A 167 10.59 -8.94 -7.41
C ALA A 167 11.47 -9.37 -6.25
N LEU A 168 12.53 -10.15 -6.49
CA LEU A 168 13.47 -10.61 -5.46
C LEU A 168 14.55 -9.59 -5.13
N GLN A 169 14.68 -8.50 -5.90
CA GLN A 169 15.61 -7.44 -5.54
C GLN A 169 15.41 -7.00 -4.08
N PRO A 170 16.49 -6.65 -3.34
CA PRO A 170 17.83 -6.36 -3.81
C PRO A 170 18.73 -7.59 -4.02
N ALA A 171 18.24 -8.82 -3.84
CA ALA A 171 19.02 -10.01 -4.14
C ALA A 171 19.22 -10.19 -5.64
N GLU A 172 20.40 -10.64 -6.02
CA GLU A 172 20.73 -10.99 -7.40
C GLU A 172 20.38 -12.45 -7.65
N VAL A 173 19.56 -12.71 -8.68
CA VAL A 173 19.15 -14.04 -9.10
C VAL A 173 19.92 -14.40 -10.36
N GLU A 174 20.60 -15.55 -10.34
CA GLU A 174 21.39 -16.04 -11.49
C GLU A 174 20.52 -16.69 -12.55
N GLU A 175 19.55 -17.50 -12.12
CA GLU A 175 18.68 -18.24 -13.02
C GLU A 175 17.32 -18.50 -12.36
N VAL A 176 16.27 -18.52 -13.18
CA VAL A 176 14.92 -18.92 -12.77
C VAL A 176 14.48 -20.09 -13.63
N ILE A 177 14.04 -21.16 -12.98
CA ILE A 177 13.47 -22.34 -13.64
C ILE A 177 11.99 -22.39 -13.30
N LEU A 178 11.13 -22.27 -14.31
CA LEU A 178 9.68 -22.34 -14.13
C LEU A 178 9.19 -23.78 -14.20
N CYS A 179 8.47 -24.20 -13.16
CA CYS A 179 7.78 -25.48 -13.09
C CYS A 179 6.27 -25.23 -13.16
N GLU A 180 5.77 -24.91 -14.34
CA GLU A 180 4.39 -24.47 -14.55
C GLU A 180 3.36 -25.47 -14.05
N MET A 181 3.57 -26.74 -14.30
CA MET A 181 2.67 -27.84 -13.84
C MET A 181 2.52 -27.88 -12.31
N LEU A 182 3.53 -27.42 -11.59
CA LEU A 182 3.54 -27.41 -10.12
C LEU A 182 3.21 -26.04 -9.53
N GLY A 183 3.03 -25.03 -10.39
CA GLY A 183 2.87 -23.64 -9.94
C GLY A 183 4.08 -23.15 -9.14
N ARG A 184 5.29 -23.55 -9.49
CA ARG A 184 6.52 -23.24 -8.77
C ARG A 184 7.58 -22.63 -9.67
N ALA A 185 8.42 -21.80 -9.07
CA ALA A 185 9.64 -21.31 -9.66
C ALA A 185 10.82 -21.66 -8.74
N ILE A 186 11.91 -22.12 -9.36
CA ILE A 186 13.17 -22.36 -8.66
C ILE A 186 14.09 -21.21 -9.02
N CYS A 187 14.55 -20.46 -8.03
CA CYS A 187 15.44 -19.32 -8.20
C CYS A 187 16.84 -19.71 -7.72
N LEU A 188 17.80 -19.71 -8.61
CA LEU A 188 19.20 -19.99 -8.29
C LEU A 188 19.89 -18.68 -7.95
N VAL A 189 20.47 -18.62 -6.76
CA VAL A 189 21.24 -17.47 -6.26
C VAL A 189 22.60 -17.94 -5.77
N ARG A 190 23.60 -17.05 -5.81
CA ARG A 190 24.88 -17.34 -5.16
C ARG A 190 24.68 -17.49 -3.66
N GLU A 191 25.56 -18.26 -3.02
CA GLU A 191 25.50 -18.52 -1.60
C GLU A 191 25.50 -17.21 -0.77
N ASP A 192 26.28 -16.22 -1.17
CA ASP A 192 26.36 -14.91 -0.53
C ASP A 192 25.07 -14.05 -0.70
N GLN A 193 24.17 -14.42 -1.63
CA GLN A 193 22.89 -13.76 -1.88
C GLN A 193 21.70 -14.43 -1.20
N THR A 194 21.86 -15.64 -0.68
CA THR A 194 20.76 -16.46 -0.13
C THR A 194 20.02 -15.74 1.01
N SER A 195 20.74 -15.21 1.97
CA SER A 195 20.14 -14.48 3.10
C SER A 195 19.39 -13.23 2.65
N LEU A 196 19.90 -12.54 1.63
CA LEU A 196 19.28 -11.36 1.07
C LEU A 196 18.01 -11.70 0.29
N ALA A 197 18.04 -12.80 -0.46
CA ALA A 197 16.88 -13.29 -1.22
C ALA A 197 15.72 -13.70 -0.30
N ILE A 198 16.01 -14.43 0.76
CA ILE A 198 15.03 -14.81 1.76
C ILE A 198 14.55 -13.58 2.54
N GLY A 199 15.48 -12.76 2.99
CA GLY A 199 15.23 -11.58 3.81
C GLY A 199 14.98 -11.93 5.28
N ARG A 200 15.01 -10.91 6.12
CA ARG A 200 14.76 -11.05 7.56
C ARG A 200 13.38 -11.67 7.79
N LYS A 201 13.33 -12.77 8.51
CA LYS A 201 12.10 -13.55 8.78
C LYS A 201 11.36 -13.98 7.50
N GLY A 202 12.08 -14.16 6.40
CA GLY A 202 11.49 -14.53 5.10
C GLY A 202 10.72 -13.41 4.40
N GLN A 203 10.85 -12.16 4.82
CA GLN A 203 10.06 -11.04 4.33
C GLN A 203 10.26 -10.77 2.84
N ASN A 204 11.52 -10.83 2.35
CA ASN A 204 11.78 -10.53 0.95
C ASN A 204 11.13 -11.54 0.01
N VAL A 205 11.34 -12.83 0.25
CA VAL A 205 10.76 -13.90 -0.58
C VAL A 205 9.25 -13.98 -0.45
N ARG A 206 8.71 -13.73 0.74
CA ARG A 206 7.27 -13.76 0.97
C ARG A 206 6.55 -12.64 0.22
N LEU A 207 7.10 -11.44 0.19
CA LEU A 207 6.53 -10.31 -0.56
C LEU A 207 6.74 -10.45 -2.06
N ALA A 208 7.85 -11.05 -2.48
CA ALA A 208 8.12 -11.31 -3.89
C ALA A 208 7.13 -12.28 -4.50
#